data_87b11d59e272c1177bda226e1d434446
#
_entry.id   87b11d59e272c1177bda226e1d434446
#
_cell.length_a   1.000
_cell.length_b   1.000
_cell.length_c   1.000
_cell.angle_alpha   90.00
_cell.angle_beta   90.00
_cell.angle_gamma   90.00
#
_symmetry.space_group_name_H-M   'P 1'
#
loop_
_entity.id
_entity.type
_entity.pdbx_description
1 polymer ?
#
loop_
_entity_poly.entity_id
_entity_poly.type
_entity_poly.pdbx_seq_one_letter_code
_entity_poly.pdbx_strand_id
1 'polypeptide(L)'
;MISVINRRMKRLTDARGRFLLVPMDHGLTNGPLEGIVDIREAVTKLIGSGVTGFILHKGAARHVIDILEDESLIIHLSAGNALSPYQNRKRIITSVEEAISLGADAVSVHVNIGNEDDSDMVYDFGEIVSEAHSLGIPVLAMMYARGDKITNQYDAENIAMIARVADEVGADIVKVYYTGDEESFKKVVKGVRIPVVIAGGPKIDSEDKFLQMVRGALRSGAAGISIGRNIWQSSDPRAVSYTHLTLPTNREV
;
A
#
# COMPACT_ATOMS: atom_id res chain seq x y z
N MET A 1 -5.50 -21.59 -9.47
CA MET A 1 -5.66 -20.27 -8.82
C MET A 1 -4.37 -19.74 -8.23
N ILE A 2 -3.71 -20.42 -7.30
CA ILE A 2 -2.43 -19.97 -6.67
C ILE A 2 -1.37 -19.57 -7.72
N SER A 3 -1.23 -20.31 -8.82
CA SER A 3 -0.26 -19.99 -9.88
C SER A 3 -0.55 -18.67 -10.62
N VAL A 4 -1.84 -18.29 -10.75
CA VAL A 4 -2.26 -17.05 -11.41
C VAL A 4 -1.95 -15.86 -10.49
N ILE A 5 -2.31 -15.97 -9.21
CA ILE A 5 -1.99 -14.95 -8.20
C ILE A 5 -0.47 -14.73 -8.14
N ASN A 6 0.33 -15.81 -8.03
CA ASN A 6 1.78 -15.71 -7.99
C ASN A 6 2.38 -15.05 -9.26
N ARG A 7 1.77 -15.27 -10.43
CA ARG A 7 2.20 -14.60 -11.66
C ARG A 7 1.91 -13.10 -11.62
N ARG A 8 0.75 -12.68 -11.11
CA ARG A 8 0.39 -11.27 -10.92
C ARG A 8 1.25 -10.61 -9.85
N MET A 9 1.52 -11.31 -8.74
CA MET A 9 2.42 -10.83 -7.68
C MET A 9 3.82 -10.49 -8.21
N LYS A 10 4.35 -11.25 -9.17
CA LYS A 10 5.65 -10.96 -9.79
C LYS A 10 5.64 -9.65 -10.60
N ARG A 11 4.50 -9.25 -11.16
CA ARG A 11 4.38 -7.97 -11.87
C ARG A 11 4.41 -6.77 -10.91
N LEU A 12 4.04 -6.97 -9.64
CA LEU A 12 4.06 -5.94 -8.60
C LEU A 12 5.46 -5.69 -8.02
N THR A 13 6.48 -6.43 -8.49
CA THR A 13 7.85 -6.37 -7.94
C THR A 13 8.89 -6.09 -9.01
N ASP A 14 10.01 -5.52 -8.60
CA ASP A 14 11.21 -5.40 -9.42
C ASP A 14 11.88 -6.78 -9.65
N ALA A 15 12.95 -6.81 -10.44
CA ALA A 15 13.72 -8.03 -10.74
C ALA A 15 14.33 -8.70 -9.48
N ARG A 16 14.44 -7.98 -8.36
CA ARG A 16 14.92 -8.50 -7.06
C ARG A 16 13.77 -8.98 -6.18
N GLY A 17 12.52 -8.90 -6.66
CA GLY A 17 11.32 -9.27 -5.92
C GLY A 17 10.88 -8.24 -4.87
N ARG A 18 11.24 -6.94 -5.04
CA ARG A 18 10.88 -5.86 -4.13
C ARG A 18 9.72 -5.03 -4.68
N PHE A 19 8.84 -4.63 -3.78
CA PHE A 19 7.73 -3.74 -4.10
C PHE A 19 8.16 -2.27 -4.01
N LEU A 20 7.90 -1.49 -5.05
CA LEU A 20 7.92 -0.04 -5.03
C LEU A 20 6.56 0.47 -5.51
N LEU A 21 5.60 0.50 -4.60
CA LEU A 21 4.23 0.89 -4.88
C LEU A 21 4.00 2.36 -4.52
N VAL A 22 3.36 3.11 -5.40
CA VAL A 22 3.05 4.53 -5.18
C VAL A 22 1.54 4.74 -5.10
N PRO A 23 0.97 4.84 -3.86
CA PRO A 23 -0.42 5.16 -3.68
C PRO A 23 -0.71 6.63 -3.98
N MET A 24 -1.71 6.85 -4.82
CA MET A 24 -2.29 8.14 -5.20
C MET A 24 -3.82 8.16 -4.98
N ASP A 25 -4.31 7.28 -4.10
CA ASP A 25 -5.71 7.14 -3.68
C ASP A 25 -6.17 8.24 -2.71
N HIS A 26 -5.27 9.12 -2.30
CA HIS A 26 -5.48 10.14 -1.26
C HIS A 26 -6.54 11.19 -1.63
N GLY A 27 -6.78 11.46 -2.91
CA GLY A 27 -7.69 12.50 -3.37
C GLY A 27 -9.13 12.30 -2.90
N LEU A 28 -9.62 11.05 -2.82
CA LEU A 28 -10.95 10.76 -2.32
C LEU A 28 -11.10 11.10 -0.84
N THR A 29 -10.06 10.87 -0.06
CA THR A 29 -10.06 11.14 1.40
C THR A 29 -9.86 12.63 1.70
N ASN A 30 -8.91 13.29 1.04
CA ASN A 30 -8.39 14.61 1.44
C ASN A 30 -8.64 15.72 0.41
N GLY A 31 -9.28 15.41 -0.73
CA GLY A 31 -9.47 16.37 -1.82
C GLY A 31 -8.23 16.53 -2.71
N PRO A 32 -8.11 17.63 -3.45
CA PRO A 32 -7.01 17.89 -4.38
C PRO A 32 -5.73 18.23 -3.61
N LEU A 33 -4.85 17.25 -3.45
CA LEU A 33 -3.55 17.42 -2.79
C LEU A 33 -2.48 17.83 -3.79
N GLU A 34 -1.59 18.73 -3.36
CA GLU A 34 -0.39 19.09 -4.10
C GLU A 34 0.40 17.83 -4.48
N GLY A 35 0.84 17.75 -5.73
CA GLY A 35 1.56 16.61 -6.32
C GLY A 35 0.68 15.57 -6.99
N ILE A 36 -0.64 15.54 -6.70
CA ILE A 36 -1.62 14.64 -7.33
C ILE A 36 -2.92 15.36 -7.74
N VAL A 37 -2.91 16.69 -7.87
CA VAL A 37 -4.04 17.47 -8.41
C VAL A 37 -4.35 17.00 -9.83
N ASP A 38 -3.31 16.92 -10.67
CA ASP A 38 -3.36 16.23 -11.96
C ASP A 38 -2.71 14.85 -11.82
N ILE A 39 -3.57 13.82 -11.78
CA ILE A 39 -3.11 12.46 -11.57
C ILE A 39 -2.30 11.93 -12.77
N ARG A 40 -2.64 12.36 -13.98
CA ARG A 40 -1.93 11.95 -15.20
C ARG A 40 -0.52 12.53 -15.23
N GLU A 41 -0.37 13.81 -14.91
CA GLU A 41 0.95 14.44 -14.79
C GLU A 41 1.79 13.76 -13.70
N ALA A 42 1.19 13.47 -12.53
CA ALA A 42 1.87 12.82 -11.40
C ALA A 42 2.39 11.42 -11.77
N VAL A 43 1.59 10.61 -12.45
CA VAL A 43 1.98 9.27 -12.92
C VAL A 43 3.05 9.38 -14.00
N THR A 44 2.88 10.26 -15.00
CA THR A 44 3.86 10.47 -16.09
C THR A 44 5.26 10.78 -15.57
N LYS A 45 5.39 11.58 -14.50
CA LYS A 45 6.69 11.87 -13.86
C LYS A 45 7.39 10.64 -13.29
N LEU A 46 6.64 9.57 -13.00
CA LEU A 46 7.13 8.36 -12.33
C LEU A 46 7.28 7.15 -13.25
N ILE A 47 6.75 7.21 -14.47
CA ILE A 47 6.94 6.15 -15.48
C ILE A 47 8.45 5.95 -15.73
N GLY A 48 8.88 4.68 -15.73
CA GLY A 48 10.28 4.30 -15.93
C GLY A 48 11.25 4.74 -14.82
N SER A 49 10.76 5.15 -13.63
CA SER A 49 11.60 5.50 -12.47
C SER A 49 11.88 4.31 -11.54
N GLY A 50 11.42 3.10 -11.95
CA GLY A 50 11.52 1.88 -11.15
C GLY A 50 10.33 1.65 -10.23
N VAL A 51 9.29 2.49 -10.28
CA VAL A 51 8.00 2.22 -9.63
C VAL A 51 7.44 0.94 -10.22
N THR A 52 7.03 0.01 -9.35
CA THR A 52 6.48 -1.28 -9.78
C THR A 52 4.96 -1.28 -9.89
N GLY A 53 4.29 -0.28 -9.30
CA GLY A 53 2.85 -0.14 -9.45
C GLY A 53 2.27 1.10 -8.77
N PHE A 54 1.12 1.53 -9.28
CA PHE A 54 0.35 2.65 -8.77
C PHE A 54 -0.94 2.16 -8.12
N ILE A 55 -1.31 2.76 -6.99
CA ILE A 55 -2.56 2.45 -6.30
C ILE A 55 -3.50 3.64 -6.48
N LEU A 56 -4.63 3.40 -7.14
CA LEU A 56 -5.57 4.43 -7.58
C LEU A 56 -7.02 4.00 -7.31
N HIS A 57 -7.89 4.97 -7.07
CA HIS A 57 -9.33 4.72 -7.19
C HIS A 57 -9.75 4.64 -8.66
N LYS A 58 -10.86 3.94 -8.93
CA LYS A 58 -11.39 3.68 -10.27
C LYS A 58 -11.54 4.92 -11.17
N GLY A 59 -11.93 6.05 -10.59
CA GLY A 59 -12.08 7.30 -11.34
C GLY A 59 -10.73 7.85 -11.81
N ALA A 60 -9.72 7.84 -10.93
CA ALA A 60 -8.36 8.29 -11.24
C ALA A 60 -7.66 7.35 -12.22
N ALA A 61 -7.85 6.04 -12.09
CA ALA A 61 -7.25 5.03 -12.96
C ALA A 61 -7.61 5.24 -14.44
N ARG A 62 -8.83 5.67 -14.75
CA ARG A 62 -9.29 5.93 -16.13
C ARG A 62 -8.49 7.01 -16.87
N HIS A 63 -7.81 7.89 -16.11
CA HIS A 63 -7.00 8.97 -16.68
C HIS A 63 -5.55 8.58 -16.95
N VAL A 64 -5.13 7.36 -16.54
CA VAL A 64 -3.72 6.96 -16.60
C VAL A 64 -3.49 5.59 -17.23
N ILE A 65 -4.52 4.76 -17.38
CA ILE A 65 -4.38 3.38 -17.85
C ILE A 65 -3.67 3.29 -19.22
N ASP A 66 -3.87 4.27 -20.08
CA ASP A 66 -3.29 4.35 -21.42
C ASP A 66 -1.80 4.76 -21.45
N ILE A 67 -1.25 5.22 -20.31
CA ILE A 67 0.15 5.60 -20.19
C ILE A 67 0.98 4.65 -19.34
N LEU A 68 0.37 3.68 -18.66
CA LEU A 68 1.11 2.64 -17.93
C LEU A 68 1.77 1.69 -18.94
N GLU A 69 3.05 1.44 -18.75
CA GLU A 69 3.86 0.57 -19.60
C GLU A 69 4.14 -0.76 -18.86
N ASP A 70 5.16 -0.77 -18.02
CA ASP A 70 5.56 -1.92 -17.23
C ASP A 70 4.99 -1.87 -15.79
N GLU A 71 4.51 -0.70 -15.37
CA GLU A 71 3.98 -0.47 -14.03
C GLU A 71 2.61 -1.14 -13.88
N SER A 72 2.42 -1.81 -12.76
CA SER A 72 1.15 -2.47 -12.43
C SER A 72 0.10 -1.47 -11.94
N LEU A 73 -1.16 -1.74 -12.26
CA LEU A 73 -2.31 -1.01 -11.76
C LEU A 73 -2.94 -1.77 -10.58
N ILE A 74 -3.03 -1.09 -9.43
CA ILE A 74 -3.73 -1.58 -8.24
C ILE A 74 -4.95 -0.70 -8.01
N ILE A 75 -6.15 -1.26 -8.12
CA ILE A 75 -7.38 -0.51 -7.84
C ILE A 75 -7.69 -0.56 -6.34
N HIS A 76 -7.81 0.61 -5.73
CA HIS A 76 -8.22 0.74 -4.33
C HIS A 76 -9.74 0.68 -4.23
N LEU A 77 -10.25 -0.35 -3.53
CA LEU A 77 -11.68 -0.68 -3.53
C LEU A 77 -12.45 0.04 -2.44
N SER A 78 -11.80 0.40 -1.33
CA SER A 78 -12.46 0.99 -0.16
C SER A 78 -12.25 2.51 -0.07
N ALA A 79 -13.20 3.22 0.50
CA ALA A 79 -13.18 4.67 0.61
C ALA A 79 -13.68 5.18 1.95
N GLY A 80 -13.20 6.33 2.34
CA GLY A 80 -13.68 7.15 3.45
C GLY A 80 -13.17 8.57 3.27
N ASN A 81 -13.96 9.55 3.69
CA ASN A 81 -13.69 10.98 3.47
C ASN A 81 -13.42 11.72 4.78
N ALA A 82 -12.47 12.64 4.78
CA ALA A 82 -12.09 13.42 5.97
C ALA A 82 -13.18 14.38 6.48
N LEU A 83 -14.16 14.73 5.63
CA LEU A 83 -15.32 15.52 6.04
C LEU A 83 -16.39 14.70 6.76
N SER A 84 -16.29 13.36 6.70
CA SER A 84 -17.23 12.48 7.38
C SER A 84 -16.98 12.46 8.89
N PRO A 85 -18.03 12.46 9.73
CA PRO A 85 -17.89 12.18 11.16
C PRO A 85 -17.35 10.76 11.43
N TYR A 86 -17.45 9.85 10.47
CA TYR A 86 -16.99 8.46 10.53
C TYR A 86 -15.66 8.27 9.79
N GLN A 87 -14.64 9.07 10.11
CA GLN A 87 -13.36 9.10 9.36
C GLN A 87 -12.62 7.73 9.34
N ASN A 88 -12.77 6.94 10.40
CA ASN A 88 -12.14 5.63 10.51
C ASN A 88 -12.88 4.54 9.73
N ARG A 89 -14.15 4.74 9.41
CA ARG A 89 -14.96 3.79 8.65
C ARG A 89 -14.60 3.85 7.17
N LYS A 90 -14.32 2.69 6.58
CA LYS A 90 -14.11 2.53 5.14
C LYS A 90 -15.21 1.66 4.57
N ARG A 91 -15.70 2.01 3.39
CA ARG A 91 -16.73 1.25 2.67
C ARG A 91 -16.22 0.84 1.32
N ILE A 92 -16.58 -0.34 0.87
CA ILE A 92 -16.28 -0.82 -0.49
C ILE A 92 -17.13 0.00 -1.48
N ILE A 93 -16.45 0.60 -2.45
CA ILE A 93 -17.08 1.44 -3.50
C ILE A 93 -16.77 0.94 -4.92
N THR A 94 -15.98 -0.13 -5.02
CA THR A 94 -15.59 -0.74 -6.30
C THR A 94 -15.56 -2.24 -6.10
N SER A 95 -16.19 -3.03 -6.99
CA SER A 95 -16.10 -4.49 -6.96
C SER A 95 -14.77 -4.96 -7.58
N VAL A 96 -14.40 -6.21 -7.32
CA VAL A 96 -13.22 -6.83 -7.94
C VAL A 96 -13.41 -6.94 -9.46
N GLU A 97 -14.60 -7.27 -9.93
CA GLU A 97 -14.92 -7.37 -11.36
C GLU A 97 -14.78 -6.00 -12.06
N GLU A 98 -15.26 -4.91 -11.42
CA GLU A 98 -15.05 -3.56 -11.95
C GLU A 98 -13.56 -3.21 -12.02
N ALA A 99 -12.77 -3.57 -11.01
CA ALA A 99 -11.32 -3.37 -11.02
C ALA A 99 -10.64 -4.15 -12.16
N ILE A 100 -11.01 -5.40 -12.38
CA ILE A 100 -10.52 -6.22 -13.50
C ILE A 100 -10.87 -5.59 -14.84
N SER A 101 -12.08 -5.09 -14.99
CA SER A 101 -12.51 -4.43 -16.24
C SER A 101 -11.73 -3.17 -16.57
N LEU A 102 -11.10 -2.54 -15.56
CA LEU A 102 -10.18 -1.41 -15.67
C LEU A 102 -8.72 -1.86 -15.89
N GLY A 103 -8.45 -3.15 -16.01
CA GLY A 103 -7.11 -3.67 -16.23
C GLY A 103 -6.26 -3.84 -14.97
N ALA A 104 -6.89 -3.96 -13.80
CA ALA A 104 -6.15 -4.14 -12.54
C ALA A 104 -5.29 -5.41 -12.52
N ASP A 105 -4.03 -5.27 -12.09
CA ASP A 105 -3.14 -6.39 -11.77
C ASP A 105 -3.38 -6.91 -10.34
N ALA A 106 -3.83 -6.02 -9.45
CA ALA A 106 -4.18 -6.32 -8.06
C ALA A 106 -5.28 -5.37 -7.57
N VAL A 107 -5.85 -5.68 -6.41
CA VAL A 107 -6.76 -4.78 -5.70
C VAL A 107 -6.22 -4.47 -4.31
N SER A 108 -6.69 -3.37 -3.70
CA SER A 108 -6.33 -3.03 -2.33
C SER A 108 -7.54 -2.62 -1.50
N VAL A 109 -7.51 -2.98 -0.23
CA VAL A 109 -8.54 -2.63 0.77
C VAL A 109 -7.89 -1.99 1.97
N HIS A 110 -8.51 -0.94 2.51
CA HIS A 110 -8.07 -0.26 3.73
C HIS A 110 -8.95 -0.68 4.90
N VAL A 111 -8.34 -1.19 5.95
CA VAL A 111 -8.99 -1.61 7.19
C VAL A 111 -8.36 -0.87 8.37
N ASN A 112 -9.18 -0.19 9.16
CA ASN A 112 -8.77 0.42 10.43
C ASN A 112 -9.25 -0.47 11.58
N ILE A 113 -8.32 -0.94 12.43
CA ILE A 113 -8.61 -1.77 13.61
C ILE A 113 -8.50 -0.92 14.87
N GLY A 114 -9.43 -1.09 15.81
CA GLY A 114 -9.48 -0.41 17.09
C GLY A 114 -10.58 0.66 17.19
N ASN A 115 -11.57 0.64 16.30
CA ASN A 115 -12.74 1.50 16.29
C ASN A 115 -14.03 0.66 16.24
N GLU A 116 -15.17 1.31 16.38
CA GLU A 116 -16.49 0.64 16.45
C GLU A 116 -16.92 -0.06 15.15
N ASP A 117 -16.35 0.36 14.01
CA ASP A 117 -16.67 -0.20 12.69
C ASP A 117 -15.66 -1.28 12.22
N ASP A 118 -14.69 -1.69 13.04
CA ASP A 118 -13.59 -2.57 12.60
C ASP A 118 -14.08 -3.95 12.16
N SER A 119 -15.07 -4.51 12.86
CA SER A 119 -15.64 -5.82 12.52
C SER A 119 -16.31 -5.83 11.14
N ASP A 120 -17.03 -4.75 10.80
CA ASP A 120 -17.63 -4.59 9.48
C ASP A 120 -16.56 -4.50 8.39
N MET A 121 -15.49 -3.73 8.65
CA MET A 121 -14.38 -3.59 7.69
C MET A 121 -13.60 -4.89 7.50
N VAL A 122 -13.43 -5.69 8.57
CA VAL A 122 -12.79 -7.01 8.49
C VAL A 122 -13.68 -7.99 7.72
N TYR A 123 -15.00 -7.92 7.91
CA TYR A 123 -15.96 -8.72 7.15
C TYR A 123 -15.91 -8.36 5.65
N ASP A 124 -16.06 -7.09 5.30
CA ASP A 124 -15.97 -6.60 3.91
C ASP A 124 -14.62 -7.03 3.26
N PHE A 125 -13.53 -6.97 4.03
CA PHE A 125 -12.22 -7.39 3.56
C PHE A 125 -12.16 -8.90 3.27
N GLY A 126 -12.75 -9.74 4.13
CA GLY A 126 -12.83 -11.20 3.91
C GLY A 126 -13.61 -11.56 2.64
N GLU A 127 -14.74 -10.88 2.40
CA GLU A 127 -15.54 -11.05 1.19
C GLU A 127 -14.72 -10.67 -0.07
N ILE A 128 -14.02 -9.53 -0.03
CA ILE A 128 -13.15 -9.10 -1.15
C ILE A 128 -12.02 -10.09 -1.40
N VAL A 129 -11.37 -10.62 -0.35
CA VAL A 129 -10.32 -11.64 -0.51
C VAL A 129 -10.87 -12.88 -1.22
N SER A 130 -12.05 -13.35 -0.79
CA SER A 130 -12.69 -14.53 -1.39
C SER A 130 -13.05 -14.29 -2.86
N GLU A 131 -13.64 -13.13 -3.19
CA GLU A 131 -13.99 -12.75 -4.56
C GLU A 131 -12.72 -12.63 -5.42
N ALA A 132 -11.72 -11.86 -4.96
CA ALA A 132 -10.47 -11.62 -5.68
C ALA A 132 -9.71 -12.92 -5.98
N HIS A 133 -9.59 -13.81 -4.99
CA HIS A 133 -8.94 -15.09 -5.17
C HIS A 133 -9.69 -15.99 -6.15
N SER A 134 -11.02 -15.99 -6.15
CA SER A 134 -11.83 -16.74 -7.13
C SER A 134 -11.54 -16.30 -8.57
N LEU A 135 -11.19 -15.03 -8.77
CA LEU A 135 -10.85 -14.41 -10.06
C LEU A 135 -9.33 -14.34 -10.31
N GLY A 136 -8.51 -14.88 -9.41
CA GLY A 136 -7.05 -14.93 -9.54
C GLY A 136 -6.36 -13.57 -9.40
N ILE A 137 -6.95 -12.64 -8.64
CA ILE A 137 -6.42 -11.30 -8.38
C ILE A 137 -5.82 -11.26 -6.98
N PRO A 138 -4.56 -10.80 -6.81
CA PRO A 138 -3.97 -10.60 -5.49
C PRO A 138 -4.55 -9.39 -4.77
N VAL A 139 -4.58 -9.48 -3.43
CA VAL A 139 -5.13 -8.45 -2.54
C VAL A 139 -4.04 -7.85 -1.66
N LEU A 140 -3.88 -6.53 -1.73
CA LEU A 140 -3.06 -5.75 -0.81
C LEU A 140 -3.93 -5.18 0.30
N ALA A 141 -3.69 -5.63 1.55
CA ALA A 141 -4.35 -5.11 2.73
C ALA A 141 -3.61 -3.89 3.28
N MET A 142 -4.25 -2.73 3.33
CA MET A 142 -3.74 -1.54 4.01
C MET A 142 -4.28 -1.52 5.43
N MET A 143 -3.47 -1.98 6.39
CA MET A 143 -3.88 -2.18 7.78
C MET A 143 -3.36 -1.07 8.68
N TYR A 144 -4.26 -0.45 9.44
CA TYR A 144 -3.88 0.60 10.38
C TYR A 144 -4.57 0.42 11.73
N ALA A 145 -3.80 0.59 12.81
CA ALA A 145 -4.34 0.69 14.16
C ALA A 145 -4.88 2.12 14.36
N ARG A 146 -6.20 2.29 14.33
CA ARG A 146 -6.89 3.59 14.42
C ARG A 146 -8.24 3.44 15.10
N GLY A 147 -8.46 4.26 16.10
CA GLY A 147 -9.69 4.31 16.88
C GLY A 147 -9.44 4.87 18.26
N ASP A 148 -10.48 5.03 19.05
CA ASP A 148 -10.43 5.70 20.36
C ASP A 148 -9.55 4.95 21.38
N LYS A 149 -9.35 3.66 21.21
CA LYS A 149 -8.49 2.84 22.06
C LYS A 149 -7.01 2.85 21.63
N ILE A 150 -6.70 3.45 20.49
CA ILE A 150 -5.35 3.46 19.93
C ILE A 150 -4.67 4.77 20.27
N THR A 151 -3.78 4.75 21.24
CA THR A 151 -3.00 5.92 21.67
C THR A 151 -1.75 6.16 20.82
N ASN A 152 -1.21 5.08 20.21
CA ASN A 152 -0.05 5.14 19.34
C ASN A 152 -0.24 4.21 18.12
N GLN A 153 -0.43 4.79 16.94
CA GLN A 153 -0.57 4.04 15.69
C GLN A 153 0.72 3.37 15.20
N TYR A 154 1.87 3.69 15.81
CA TYR A 154 3.19 3.10 15.50
C TYR A 154 3.60 2.05 16.52
N ASP A 155 2.75 1.72 17.47
CA ASP A 155 3.01 0.68 18.46
C ASP A 155 3.25 -0.68 17.80
N ALA A 156 4.34 -1.33 18.19
CA ALA A 156 4.80 -2.54 17.53
C ALA A 156 3.87 -3.75 17.74
N GLU A 157 3.22 -3.86 18.90
CA GLU A 157 2.29 -4.95 19.20
C GLU A 157 1.01 -4.78 18.41
N ASN A 158 0.48 -3.54 18.34
CA ASN A 158 -0.67 -3.22 17.51
C ASN A 158 -0.40 -3.47 16.03
N ILE A 159 0.78 -3.05 15.51
CA ILE A 159 1.17 -3.28 14.12
C ILE A 159 1.33 -4.78 13.83
N ALA A 160 1.93 -5.54 14.74
CA ALA A 160 2.05 -7.00 14.58
C ALA A 160 0.68 -7.68 14.55
N MET A 161 -0.23 -7.26 15.43
CA MET A 161 -1.60 -7.79 15.49
C MET A 161 -2.35 -7.52 14.17
N ILE A 162 -2.39 -6.28 13.70
CA ILE A 162 -3.13 -5.95 12.46
C ILE A 162 -2.49 -6.58 11.21
N ALA A 163 -1.17 -6.72 11.17
CA ALA A 163 -0.50 -7.46 10.10
C ALA A 163 -0.91 -8.93 10.10
N ARG A 164 -1.03 -9.55 11.29
CA ARG A 164 -1.50 -10.92 11.44
C ARG A 164 -2.95 -11.10 11.03
N VAL A 165 -3.83 -10.14 11.34
CA VAL A 165 -5.21 -10.15 10.84
C VAL A 165 -5.24 -10.21 9.32
N ALA A 166 -4.42 -9.41 8.61
CA ALA A 166 -4.36 -9.46 7.16
C ALA A 166 -3.92 -10.84 6.62
N ASP A 167 -2.90 -11.45 7.23
CA ASP A 167 -2.40 -12.78 6.86
C ASP A 167 -3.48 -13.86 7.07
N GLU A 168 -4.16 -13.85 8.22
CA GLU A 168 -5.19 -14.84 8.58
C GLU A 168 -6.49 -14.69 7.75
N VAL A 169 -6.84 -13.46 7.35
CA VAL A 169 -7.98 -13.21 6.43
C VAL A 169 -7.63 -13.64 5.01
N GLY A 170 -6.33 -13.72 4.67
CA GLY A 170 -5.86 -14.25 3.39
C GLY A 170 -5.38 -13.19 2.40
N ALA A 171 -4.92 -12.02 2.85
CA ALA A 171 -4.24 -11.07 1.97
C ALA A 171 -2.98 -11.68 1.34
N ASP A 172 -2.58 -11.18 0.17
CA ASP A 172 -1.33 -11.55 -0.50
C ASP A 172 -0.18 -10.61 -0.15
N ILE A 173 -0.48 -9.38 0.26
CA ILE A 173 0.48 -8.35 0.70
C ILE A 173 -0.17 -7.58 1.85
N VAL A 174 0.62 -7.26 2.88
CA VAL A 174 0.16 -6.33 3.93
C VAL A 174 0.99 -5.06 3.96
N LYS A 175 0.29 -3.92 4.01
CA LYS A 175 0.87 -2.60 4.19
C LYS A 175 0.58 -2.10 5.60
N VAL A 176 1.64 -1.77 6.34
CA VAL A 176 1.57 -1.24 7.71
C VAL A 176 2.54 -0.07 7.90
N TYR A 177 2.43 0.64 9.01
CA TYR A 177 3.47 1.61 9.40
C TYR A 177 4.74 0.90 9.86
N TYR A 178 5.89 1.54 9.62
CA TYR A 178 7.14 1.17 10.26
C TYR A 178 7.11 1.57 11.74
N THR A 179 7.55 0.69 12.63
CA THR A 179 7.49 0.89 14.10
C THR A 179 8.49 1.92 14.63
N GLY A 180 9.44 2.34 13.80
CA GLY A 180 10.47 3.32 14.17
C GLY A 180 11.84 2.72 14.47
N ASP A 181 11.93 1.42 14.75
CA ASP A 181 13.19 0.70 14.97
C ASP A 181 13.19 -0.69 14.33
N GLU A 182 14.42 -1.20 14.04
CA GLU A 182 14.59 -2.45 13.31
C GLU A 182 14.17 -3.68 14.12
N GLU A 183 14.41 -3.71 15.44
CA GLU A 183 14.19 -4.89 16.26
C GLU A 183 12.67 -5.13 16.47
N SER A 184 11.92 -4.08 16.75
CA SER A 184 10.47 -4.19 16.88
C SER A 184 9.81 -4.53 15.53
N PHE A 185 10.30 -3.94 14.41
CA PHE A 185 9.72 -4.24 13.09
C PHE A 185 10.08 -5.64 12.58
N LYS A 186 11.22 -6.21 12.95
CA LYS A 186 11.54 -7.63 12.70
C LYS A 186 10.50 -8.56 13.29
N LYS A 187 9.95 -8.23 14.47
CA LYS A 187 8.88 -9.03 15.09
C LYS A 187 7.60 -8.98 14.24
N VAL A 188 7.24 -7.80 13.72
CA VAL A 188 6.10 -7.65 12.80
C VAL A 188 6.28 -8.54 11.57
N VAL A 189 7.43 -8.42 10.88
CA VAL A 189 7.70 -9.19 9.67
C VAL A 189 7.73 -10.69 9.92
N LYS A 190 8.31 -11.14 11.04
CA LYS A 190 8.35 -12.57 11.41
C LYS A 190 6.98 -13.11 11.85
N GLY A 191 6.05 -12.23 12.24
CA GLY A 191 4.71 -12.59 12.70
C GLY A 191 3.75 -13.00 11.57
N VAL A 192 4.12 -12.80 10.31
CA VAL A 192 3.29 -13.09 9.13
C VAL A 192 4.08 -13.85 8.07
N ARG A 193 3.36 -14.52 7.16
CA ARG A 193 3.96 -15.27 6.03
C ARG A 193 3.87 -14.53 4.71
N ILE A 194 3.02 -13.52 4.63
CA ILE A 194 2.86 -12.69 3.44
C ILE A 194 3.87 -11.54 3.43
N PRO A 195 4.24 -11.01 2.26
CA PRO A 195 5.10 -9.84 2.13
C PRO A 195 4.56 -8.64 2.92
N VAL A 196 5.44 -8.00 3.69
CA VAL A 196 5.13 -6.76 4.42
C VAL A 196 5.76 -5.59 3.68
N VAL A 197 4.94 -4.58 3.34
CA VAL A 197 5.42 -3.31 2.78
C VAL A 197 5.09 -2.17 3.74
N ILE A 198 5.96 -1.16 3.81
CA ILE A 198 5.74 -0.05 4.73
C ILE A 198 4.99 1.12 4.09
N ALA A 199 4.13 1.75 4.89
CA ALA A 199 3.49 3.02 4.57
C ALA A 199 4.41 4.19 4.92
N GLY A 200 4.41 5.24 4.09
CA GLY A 200 5.25 6.42 4.30
C GLY A 200 4.73 7.43 5.33
N GLY A 201 3.46 7.34 5.70
CA GLY A 201 2.84 8.35 6.57
C GLY A 201 2.72 9.74 5.93
N PRO A 202 2.66 10.81 6.71
CA PRO A 202 2.77 12.19 6.25
C PRO A 202 4.11 12.46 5.55
N LYS A 203 4.21 13.56 4.80
CA LYS A 203 5.48 13.99 4.24
C LYS A 203 6.48 14.26 5.37
N ILE A 204 7.69 13.75 5.23
CA ILE A 204 8.82 13.94 6.14
C ILE A 204 9.68 15.06 5.56
N ASP A 205 9.99 16.08 6.35
CA ASP A 205 10.71 17.27 5.89
C ASP A 205 12.19 17.01 5.53
N SER A 206 12.76 15.89 6.01
CA SER A 206 14.14 15.50 5.78
C SER A 206 14.21 14.23 4.94
N GLU A 207 14.84 14.31 3.78
CA GLU A 207 15.09 13.16 2.91
C GLU A 207 15.92 12.10 3.62
N ASP A 208 16.93 12.51 4.40
CA ASP A 208 17.76 11.56 5.17
C ASP A 208 16.91 10.77 6.18
N LYS A 209 16.02 11.41 6.92
CA LYS A 209 15.12 10.71 7.85
C LYS A 209 14.19 9.75 7.13
N PHE A 210 13.69 10.16 5.98
CA PHE A 210 12.86 9.31 5.15
C PHE A 210 13.64 8.08 4.65
N LEU A 211 14.84 8.27 4.13
CA LEU A 211 15.72 7.18 3.69
C LEU A 211 16.14 6.26 4.85
N GLN A 212 16.39 6.81 6.05
CA GLN A 212 16.67 6.01 7.25
C GLN A 212 15.49 5.11 7.63
N MET A 213 14.26 5.63 7.58
CA MET A 213 13.03 4.86 7.81
C MET A 213 12.94 3.69 6.82
N VAL A 214 13.14 3.94 5.54
CA VAL A 214 13.07 2.90 4.49
C VAL A 214 14.18 1.86 4.68
N ARG A 215 15.42 2.30 4.94
CA ARG A 215 16.55 1.39 5.22
C ARG A 215 16.27 0.50 6.42
N GLY A 216 15.79 1.07 7.52
CA GLY A 216 15.45 0.32 8.73
C GLY A 216 14.39 -0.75 8.47
N ALA A 217 13.34 -0.40 7.73
CA ALA A 217 12.29 -1.34 7.35
C ALA A 217 12.83 -2.49 6.47
N LEU A 218 13.61 -2.17 5.44
CA LEU A 218 14.19 -3.19 4.54
C LEU A 218 15.16 -4.11 5.28
N ARG A 219 16.01 -3.60 6.18
CA ARG A 219 16.89 -4.40 7.04
C ARG A 219 16.12 -5.28 8.01
N SER A 220 14.94 -4.87 8.39
CA SER A 220 14.03 -5.68 9.23
C SER A 220 13.33 -6.79 8.45
N GLY A 221 13.48 -6.85 7.13
CA GLY A 221 12.90 -7.88 6.28
C GLY A 221 11.62 -7.44 5.55
N ALA A 222 11.28 -6.14 5.53
CA ALA A 222 10.21 -5.64 4.67
C ALA A 222 10.48 -6.02 3.20
N ALA A 223 9.44 -6.44 2.50
CA ALA A 223 9.52 -6.81 1.08
C ALA A 223 9.54 -5.59 0.13
N GLY A 224 9.38 -4.38 0.69
CA GLY A 224 9.39 -3.16 -0.10
C GLY A 224 8.62 -2.04 0.57
N ILE A 225 8.20 -1.07 -0.24
CA ILE A 225 7.49 0.12 0.21
C ILE A 225 6.19 0.34 -0.56
N SER A 226 5.23 0.98 0.12
CA SER A 226 4.00 1.51 -0.49
C SER A 226 3.80 2.95 -0.01
N ILE A 227 4.52 3.88 -0.62
CA ILE A 227 4.71 5.26 -0.14
C ILE A 227 4.24 6.25 -1.21
N GLY A 228 3.37 7.18 -0.81
CA GLY A 228 2.80 8.21 -1.67
C GLY A 228 3.43 9.58 -1.46
N ARG A 229 2.96 10.32 -0.45
CA ARG A 229 3.30 11.74 -0.20
C ARG A 229 4.79 12.05 -0.21
N ASN A 230 5.62 11.21 0.36
CA ASN A 230 7.07 11.40 0.37
C ASN A 230 7.71 11.27 -1.02
N ILE A 231 7.00 10.67 -1.99
CA ILE A 231 7.45 10.57 -3.38
C ILE A 231 6.85 11.74 -4.19
N TRP A 232 5.53 11.77 -4.37
CA TRP A 232 4.91 12.71 -5.30
C TRP A 232 4.82 14.17 -4.80
N GLN A 233 5.08 14.46 -3.50
CA GLN A 233 5.32 15.81 -2.97
C GLN A 233 6.80 16.18 -2.87
N SER A 234 7.71 15.33 -3.36
CA SER A 234 9.11 15.71 -3.48
C SER A 234 9.31 16.71 -4.61
N SER A 235 10.37 17.53 -4.50
CA SER A 235 10.81 18.39 -5.59
C SER A 235 11.32 17.59 -6.79
N ASP A 236 11.85 16.39 -6.56
CA ASP A 236 12.23 15.41 -7.58
C ASP A 236 11.67 14.01 -7.23
N PRO A 237 10.42 13.72 -7.62
CA PRO A 237 9.79 12.43 -7.34
C PRO A 237 10.53 11.24 -7.96
N ARG A 238 11.19 11.47 -9.12
CA ARG A 238 11.91 10.43 -9.86
C ARG A 238 13.20 10.03 -9.15
N ALA A 239 13.98 11.00 -8.67
CA ALA A 239 15.19 10.74 -7.91
C ALA A 239 14.89 9.99 -6.60
N VAL A 240 13.84 10.41 -5.89
CA VAL A 240 13.39 9.74 -4.65
C VAL A 240 13.00 8.29 -4.93
N SER A 241 12.24 8.00 -5.99
CA SER A 241 11.90 6.62 -6.38
C SER A 241 13.14 5.78 -6.66
N TYR A 242 14.06 6.29 -7.47
CA TYR A 242 15.27 5.57 -7.85
C TYR A 242 16.19 5.26 -6.66
N THR A 243 16.33 6.19 -5.73
CA THR A 243 17.20 6.01 -4.55
C THR A 243 16.74 4.81 -3.70
N HIS A 244 15.42 4.54 -3.63
CA HIS A 244 14.90 3.39 -2.88
C HIS A 244 15.31 2.04 -3.47
N LEU A 245 15.44 1.95 -4.79
CA LEU A 245 15.83 0.73 -5.48
C LEU A 245 17.30 0.35 -5.21
N THR A 246 18.15 1.35 -4.94
CA THR A 246 19.58 1.17 -4.73
C THR A 246 19.98 0.88 -3.29
N LEU A 247 19.02 0.95 -2.34
CA LEU A 247 19.32 0.66 -0.94
C LEU A 247 19.67 -0.82 -0.73
N PRO A 248 20.79 -1.13 -0.02
CA PRO A 248 21.17 -2.49 0.27
C PRO A 248 20.16 -3.17 1.22
N THR A 249 19.88 -4.44 0.97
CA THR A 249 19.05 -5.30 1.81
C THR A 249 19.91 -6.38 2.49
N ASN A 250 19.42 -6.99 3.58
CA ASN A 250 20.09 -8.10 4.25
C ASN A 250 20.27 -9.37 3.39
N ARG A 251 19.79 -9.38 2.14
CA ARG A 251 19.99 -10.48 1.19
C ARG A 251 21.24 -10.29 0.32
N GLU A 252 21.91 -9.15 0.43
CA GLU A 252 23.11 -8.78 -0.36
C GLU A 252 24.39 -8.70 0.49
N VAL A 253 24.35 -9.19 1.73
CA VAL A 253 25.52 -9.30 2.63
C VAL A 253 25.75 -10.75 3.01
#